data_0341355b8d20195543c597426d217d2b
#
_entry.id   0341355b8d20195543c597426d217d2b
#
_cell.length_a   1.000
_cell.length_b   1.000
_cell.length_c   1.000
_cell.angle_alpha   90.00
_cell.angle_beta   90.00
_cell.angle_gamma   90.00
#
_symmetry.space_group_name_H-M   'P 1'
#
loop_
_entity.id
_entity.type
_entity.pdbx_description
1 polymer ?
#
loop_
_entity_poly.entity_id
_entity_poly.type
_entity_poly.pdbx_seq_one_letter_code
_entity_poly.pdbx_strand_id
1 'polypeptide(L)'
;MRIITGQYKGRHFDIPRSFKARPTTDFAKENIFNVLNSYIDFEDATALDLFSGTGSISLELASRGCKSVYSIEADRDHHRFIHECLKKLGTPVVTPL
;
A
#
# COMPACT_ATOMS: atom_id res chain seq x y z
N MET A 1 -3.53 -5.82 8.56
CA MET A 1 -3.52 -5.04 7.32
C MET A 1 -3.92 -5.92 6.15
N ARG A 2 -4.90 -5.51 5.40
CA ARG A 2 -5.47 -6.34 4.33
C ARG A 2 -5.60 -5.54 3.04
N ILE A 3 -5.33 -6.20 1.91
CA ILE A 3 -5.58 -5.63 0.59
C ILE A 3 -7.04 -5.88 0.23
N ILE A 4 -7.77 -4.82 -0.14
CA ILE A 4 -9.22 -4.86 -0.31
C ILE A 4 -9.62 -5.35 -1.70
N THR A 5 -9.00 -4.84 -2.74
CA THR A 5 -9.40 -5.07 -4.13
C THR A 5 -8.19 -5.25 -5.03
N GLY A 6 -8.41 -5.81 -6.20
CA GLY A 6 -7.40 -5.90 -7.25
C GLY A 6 -6.68 -7.24 -7.29
N GLN A 7 -5.51 -7.23 -7.90
CA GLN A 7 -4.72 -8.44 -8.18
C GLN A 7 -4.37 -9.23 -6.91
N TYR A 8 -4.15 -8.54 -5.81
CA TYR A 8 -3.74 -9.16 -4.54
C TYR A 8 -4.85 -9.13 -3.50
N LYS A 9 -6.11 -9.02 -3.92
CA LYS A 9 -7.26 -8.97 -3.02
C LYS A 9 -7.21 -10.09 -1.98
N GLY A 10 -7.46 -9.72 -0.73
CA GLY A 10 -7.52 -10.67 0.38
C GLY A 10 -6.19 -11.02 1.02
N ARG A 11 -5.07 -10.60 0.44
CA ARG A 11 -3.76 -10.80 1.06
C ARG A 11 -3.69 -10.00 2.36
N HIS A 12 -3.17 -10.64 3.38
CA HIS A 12 -3.13 -10.10 4.74
C HIS A 12 -1.70 -10.12 5.27
N PHE A 13 -1.34 -9.06 6.00
CA PHE A 13 -0.03 -8.95 6.64
C PHE A 13 -0.20 -8.53 8.09
N ASP A 14 0.40 -9.28 9.01
CA ASP A 14 0.33 -8.98 10.43
C ASP A 14 1.31 -7.85 10.76
N ILE A 15 0.79 -6.82 11.42
CA ILE A 15 1.60 -5.67 11.81
C ILE A 15 2.17 -5.93 13.21
N PRO A 16 3.49 -5.75 13.40
CA PRO A 16 4.09 -5.89 14.71
C PRO A 16 3.44 -4.97 15.74
N ARG A 17 3.17 -5.50 16.93
CA ARG A 17 2.55 -4.73 18.02
C ARG A 17 3.38 -3.54 18.48
N SER A 18 4.69 -3.61 18.27
CA SER A 18 5.61 -2.52 18.61
C SER A 18 5.49 -1.29 17.73
N PHE A 19 4.79 -1.41 16.61
CA PHE A 19 4.65 -0.28 15.68
C PHE A 19 3.73 0.78 16.26
N LYS A 20 4.19 2.04 16.22
CA LYS A 20 3.42 3.19 16.66
C LYS A 20 2.38 3.62 15.64
N ALA A 21 2.71 3.45 14.36
CA ALA A 21 1.79 3.80 13.29
C ALA A 21 0.63 2.81 13.25
N ARG A 22 -0.58 3.35 13.14
CA ARG A 22 -1.77 2.54 12.93
C ARG A 22 -2.06 2.46 11.44
N PRO A 23 -2.36 1.28 10.89
CA PRO A 23 -2.72 1.17 9.49
C PRO A 23 -4.05 1.84 9.24
N THR A 24 -4.24 2.33 8.02
CA THR A 24 -5.53 2.79 7.55
C THR A 24 -6.55 1.63 7.66
N THR A 25 -7.70 1.89 8.25
CA THR A 25 -8.73 0.85 8.37
C THR A 25 -9.24 0.42 6.99
N ASP A 26 -9.78 -0.80 6.91
CA ASP A 26 -10.38 -1.29 5.68
C ASP A 26 -11.48 -0.36 5.17
N PHE A 27 -12.33 0.11 6.09
CA PHE A 27 -13.41 1.03 5.77
C PHE A 27 -12.90 2.34 5.18
N ALA A 28 -11.95 2.98 5.83
CA ALA A 28 -11.36 4.23 5.35
C ALA A 28 -10.67 4.04 4.01
N LYS A 29 -9.92 2.96 3.86
CA LYS A 29 -9.21 2.64 2.62
C LYS A 29 -10.18 2.43 1.47
N GLU A 30 -11.25 1.68 1.69
CA GLU A 30 -12.28 1.46 0.68
C GLU A 30 -12.92 2.76 0.23
N ASN A 31 -13.26 3.65 1.16
CA ASN A 31 -13.82 4.96 0.84
C ASN A 31 -12.85 5.83 0.04
N ILE A 32 -11.59 5.88 0.44
CA ILE A 32 -10.56 6.65 -0.27
C ILE A 32 -10.45 6.18 -1.72
N PHE A 33 -10.36 4.87 -1.92
CA PHE A 33 -10.18 4.32 -3.26
C PHE A 33 -11.44 4.41 -4.11
N ASN A 34 -12.62 4.36 -3.52
CA ASN A 34 -13.88 4.59 -4.24
C ASN A 34 -13.92 6.01 -4.82
N VAL A 35 -13.48 7.00 -4.03
CA VAL A 35 -13.39 8.38 -4.51
C VAL A 35 -12.35 8.50 -5.61
N LEU A 36 -11.15 7.98 -5.39
CA LEU A 36 -10.07 8.05 -6.38
C LEU A 36 -10.46 7.38 -7.69
N ASN A 37 -11.18 6.27 -7.62
CA ASN A 37 -11.62 5.54 -8.81
C ASN A 37 -12.50 6.36 -9.74
N SER A 38 -13.16 7.39 -9.21
CA SER A 38 -13.97 8.32 -10.00
C SER A 38 -13.14 9.37 -10.75
N TYR A 39 -11.88 9.56 -10.38
CA TYR A 39 -11.03 10.63 -10.91
C TYR A 39 -9.83 10.14 -11.70
N ILE A 40 -9.35 8.92 -11.45
CA ILE A 40 -8.13 8.41 -12.07
C ILE A 40 -8.32 7.00 -12.60
N ASP A 41 -7.53 6.66 -13.62
CA ASP A 41 -7.35 5.29 -14.09
C ASP A 41 -6.06 4.77 -13.45
N PHE A 42 -6.19 3.80 -12.57
CA PHE A 42 -5.03 3.27 -11.86
C PHE A 42 -3.99 2.65 -12.79
N GLU A 43 -4.41 2.02 -13.88
CA GLU A 43 -3.49 1.36 -14.81
C GLU A 43 -2.51 2.33 -15.47
N ASP A 44 -2.91 3.59 -15.65
CA ASP A 44 -2.08 4.63 -16.24
C ASP A 44 -1.38 5.49 -15.20
N ALA A 45 -1.61 5.23 -13.91
CA ALA A 45 -1.16 6.12 -12.84
C ALA A 45 0.21 5.73 -12.30
N THR A 46 1.00 6.76 -12.04
CA THR A 46 2.18 6.69 -11.18
C THR A 46 1.82 7.39 -9.87
N ALA A 47 2.04 6.73 -8.76
CA ALA A 47 1.64 7.24 -7.45
C ALA A 47 2.85 7.50 -6.55
N LEU A 48 2.71 8.50 -5.70
CA LEU A 48 3.68 8.83 -4.67
C LEU A 48 2.96 8.78 -3.33
N ASP A 49 3.32 7.79 -2.50
CA ASP A 49 2.74 7.61 -1.18
C ASP A 49 3.69 8.20 -0.14
N LEU A 50 3.42 9.42 0.26
CA LEU A 50 4.19 10.12 1.28
C LEU A 50 3.77 9.63 2.66
N PHE A 51 4.76 9.44 3.55
CA PHE A 51 4.51 8.96 4.91
C PHE A 51 3.78 7.61 4.91
N SER A 52 4.34 6.64 4.22
CA SER A 52 3.66 5.37 3.91
C SER A 52 3.29 4.52 5.12
N GLY A 53 3.97 4.71 6.26
CA GLY A 53 3.68 3.95 7.47
C GLY A 53 3.87 2.46 7.24
N THR A 54 2.80 1.69 7.38
CA THR A 54 2.83 0.24 7.14
C THR A 54 2.77 -0.14 5.65
N GLY A 55 2.62 0.84 4.78
CA GLY A 55 2.53 0.59 3.34
C GLY A 55 1.15 0.20 2.84
N SER A 56 0.13 0.34 3.67
CA SER A 56 -1.24 -0.09 3.34
C SER A 56 -1.76 0.53 2.05
N ILE A 57 -1.55 1.84 1.87
CA ILE A 57 -2.01 2.55 0.67
C ILE A 57 -1.18 2.16 -0.54
N SER A 58 0.15 2.07 -0.40
CA SER A 58 1.04 1.66 -1.49
C SER A 58 0.69 0.27 -2.02
N LEU A 59 0.44 -0.69 -1.12
CA LEU A 59 0.08 -2.05 -1.51
C LEU A 59 -1.28 -2.09 -2.20
N GLU A 60 -2.22 -1.28 -1.74
CA GLU A 60 -3.55 -1.19 -2.36
C GLU A 60 -3.45 -0.61 -3.77
N LEU A 61 -2.65 0.44 -3.95
CA LEU A 61 -2.41 1.04 -5.26
C LEU A 61 -1.82 0.03 -6.24
N ALA A 62 -0.81 -0.72 -5.79
CA ALA A 62 -0.21 -1.78 -6.60
C ALA A 62 -1.22 -2.86 -6.96
N SER A 63 -2.04 -3.27 -6.01
CA SER A 63 -3.07 -4.28 -6.21
C SER A 63 -4.11 -3.84 -7.24
N ARG A 64 -4.44 -2.55 -7.27
CA ARG A 64 -5.42 -2.00 -8.20
C ARG A 64 -4.85 -1.67 -9.57
N GLY A 65 -3.59 -1.98 -9.80
CA GLY A 65 -2.98 -1.94 -11.12
C GLY A 65 -2.16 -0.70 -11.45
N CYS A 66 -1.80 0.12 -10.47
CA CYS A 66 -0.93 1.27 -10.72
C CYS A 66 0.35 0.83 -11.42
N LYS A 67 0.77 1.64 -12.38
CA LYS A 67 1.96 1.40 -13.19
C LYS A 67 3.23 1.43 -12.37
N SER A 68 3.32 2.40 -11.46
CA SER A 68 4.45 2.57 -10.53
C SER A 68 3.97 3.22 -9.25
N VAL A 69 4.49 2.77 -8.12
CA VAL A 69 4.20 3.37 -6.82
C VAL A 69 5.52 3.62 -6.09
N TYR A 70 5.75 4.86 -5.69
CA TYR A 70 6.89 5.22 -4.86
C TYR A 70 6.41 5.39 -3.43
N SER A 71 6.93 4.55 -2.53
CA SER A 71 6.50 4.49 -1.13
C SER A 71 7.59 5.09 -0.26
N ILE A 72 7.29 6.21 0.39
CA ILE A 72 8.27 6.96 1.17
C ILE A 72 7.96 6.81 2.65
N GLU A 73 8.91 6.28 3.40
CA GLU A 73 8.81 6.09 4.82
C GLU A 73 10.18 6.27 5.48
N ALA A 74 10.26 7.21 6.42
CA ALA A 74 11.51 7.52 7.12
C ALA A 74 11.80 6.61 8.30
N ASP A 75 10.77 6.02 8.91
CA ASP A 75 10.95 5.12 10.05
C ASP A 75 11.57 3.81 9.57
N ARG A 76 12.68 3.41 10.18
CA ARG A 76 13.45 2.24 9.77
C ARG A 76 12.64 0.94 9.87
N ASP A 77 11.89 0.78 10.94
CA ASP A 77 11.13 -0.46 11.16
C ASP A 77 9.95 -0.56 10.21
N HIS A 78 9.25 0.53 9.98
CA HIS A 78 8.16 0.59 9.01
C HIS A 78 8.67 0.36 7.59
N HIS A 79 9.79 0.97 7.24
CA HIS A 79 10.41 0.79 5.94
C HIS A 79 10.78 -0.68 5.68
N ARG A 80 11.37 -1.33 6.69
CA ARG A 80 11.69 -2.76 6.62
C ARG A 80 10.44 -3.61 6.46
N PHE A 81 9.39 -3.28 7.19
CA PHE A 81 8.12 -3.99 7.09
C PHE A 81 7.54 -3.91 5.68
N ILE A 82 7.57 -2.72 5.07
CA ILE A 82 7.13 -2.53 3.69
C ILE A 82 7.92 -3.44 2.74
N HIS A 83 9.25 -3.47 2.87
CA HIS A 83 10.10 -4.36 2.07
C HIS A 83 9.70 -5.82 2.20
N GLU A 84 9.43 -6.27 3.40
CA GLU A 84 9.03 -7.65 3.65
C GLU A 84 7.68 -7.98 3.01
N CYS A 85 6.72 -7.07 3.11
CA CYS A 85 5.42 -7.21 2.45
C CYS A 85 5.57 -7.31 0.94
N LEU A 86 6.39 -6.44 0.34
CA LEU A 86 6.64 -6.44 -1.10
C LEU A 86 7.28 -7.73 -1.56
N LYS A 87 8.21 -8.25 -0.77
CA LYS A 87 8.86 -9.52 -1.07
C LYS A 87 7.86 -10.67 -1.07
N LYS A 88 6.95 -10.70 -0.11
CA LYS A 88 5.90 -11.72 -0.02
C LYS A 88 4.91 -11.63 -1.17
N LEU A 89 4.56 -10.42 -1.59
CA LEU A 89 3.65 -10.22 -2.74
C LEU A 89 4.33 -10.51 -4.07
N GLY A 90 5.63 -10.27 -4.17
CA GLY A 90 6.35 -10.41 -5.42
C GLY A 90 6.02 -9.34 -6.45
N THR A 91 5.47 -8.20 -6.03
CA THR A 91 5.13 -7.12 -6.96
C THR A 91 6.37 -6.29 -7.30
N PRO A 92 6.60 -6.00 -8.61
CA PRO A 92 7.73 -5.17 -9.02
C PRO A 92 7.39 -3.68 -9.09
N VAL A 93 6.13 -3.29 -8.88
CA VAL A 93 5.69 -1.91 -9.17
C VAL A 93 5.90 -0.94 -8.02
N VAL A 94 6.10 -1.41 -6.79
CA VAL A 94 6.35 -0.55 -5.64
C VAL A 94 7.83 -0.41 -5.39
N THR A 95 8.30 0.84 -5.33
CA THR A 95 9.68 1.17 -5.00
C THR A 95 9.70 1.88 -3.64
N PRO A 96 10.15 1.21 -2.59
CA PRO A 96 10.30 1.86 -1.28
C PRO A 96 11.55 2.74 -1.25
N LEU A 97 11.38 3.93 -0.71
CA LEU A 97 12.44 4.93 -0.64
C LEU A 97 12.69 5.40 0.79
#